data_c9294a75d5e3440d6901fba45cd9b657
#
_entry.id   c9294a75d5e3440d6901fba45cd9b657
#
_cell.length_a   1.000
_cell.length_b   1.000
_cell.length_c   1.000
_cell.angle_alpha   90.00
_cell.angle_beta   90.00
_cell.angle_gamma   90.00
#
_symmetry.space_group_name_H-M   'P 1'
#
loop_
_entity.id
_entity.type
_entity.pdbx_description
1 polymer ?
#
loop_
_entity_poly.entity_id
_entity_poly.type
_entity_poly.pdbx_seq_one_letter_code
_entity_poly.pdbx_strand_id
1 'polypeptide(L)'
;MRQLPVLVGVFAYLSLLTIGGGMSAFPEMKTLTVDVYHWLTFPQLIHFFSVGQLAPGPNMMMVAAIGEWIAGPLGALVVVIAFFLPTALITFSVGRLWNRLEGWPWRDVIQRGLAPVAIGLLLSGSLTVAKGAVTGWLTAFIAVAVFGLLLRTRINPAILIFGSGLIGLFTYLDRL
;
A
#
# COMPACT_ATOMS: atom_id res chain seq x y z
N MET A 1 7.01 7.89 -24.33
CA MET A 1 5.68 8.52 -24.32
C MET A 1 4.49 7.53 -24.52
N ARG A 2 4.67 6.38 -25.17
CA ARG A 2 3.57 5.41 -25.35
C ARG A 2 3.06 4.74 -24.06
N GLN A 3 3.83 4.75 -22.97
CA GLN A 3 3.44 4.10 -21.71
C GLN A 3 2.59 5.01 -20.79
N LEU A 4 2.63 6.32 -20.94
CA LEU A 4 1.90 7.25 -20.07
C LEU A 4 0.39 7.01 -20.05
N PRO A 5 -0.32 6.81 -21.16
CA PRO A 5 -1.76 6.56 -21.14
C PRO A 5 -2.12 5.25 -20.41
N VAL A 6 -1.29 4.23 -20.57
CA VAL A 6 -1.48 2.94 -19.89
C VAL A 6 -1.25 3.11 -18.38
N LEU A 7 -0.21 3.86 -17.98
CA LEU A 7 0.05 4.21 -16.58
C LEU A 7 -1.16 4.93 -15.96
N VAL A 8 -1.68 5.95 -16.65
CA VAL A 8 -2.88 6.66 -16.17
C VAL A 8 -4.04 5.71 -15.95
N GLY A 9 -4.34 4.86 -16.93
CA GLY A 9 -5.45 3.90 -16.85
C GLY A 9 -5.29 2.92 -15.70
N VAL A 10 -4.11 2.31 -15.56
CA VAL A 10 -3.81 1.33 -14.51
C VAL A 10 -3.88 1.96 -13.12
N PHE A 11 -3.25 3.11 -12.91
CA PHE A 11 -3.23 3.74 -11.60
C PHE A 11 -4.56 4.42 -11.24
N ALA A 12 -5.33 4.91 -12.21
CA ALA A 12 -6.70 5.36 -11.97
C ALA A 12 -7.63 4.19 -11.59
N TYR A 13 -7.48 3.03 -12.24
CA TYR A 13 -8.19 1.82 -11.86
C TYR A 13 -7.81 1.37 -10.43
N LEU A 14 -6.52 1.31 -10.12
CA LEU A 14 -6.05 0.98 -8.76
C LEU A 14 -6.57 1.96 -7.71
N SER A 15 -6.70 3.24 -8.05
CA SER A 15 -7.31 4.26 -7.20
C SER A 15 -8.71 3.86 -6.74
N LEU A 16 -9.53 3.33 -7.64
CA LEU A 16 -10.91 2.92 -7.33
C LEU A 16 -10.97 1.71 -6.40
N LEU A 17 -9.92 0.90 -6.33
CA LEU A 17 -9.83 -0.27 -5.47
C LEU A 17 -9.35 0.05 -4.04
N THR A 18 -9.03 1.31 -3.74
CA THR A 18 -8.53 1.72 -2.41
C THR A 18 -9.63 1.80 -1.34
N ILE A 19 -10.73 1.09 -1.51
CA ILE A 19 -11.78 0.94 -0.49
C ILE A 19 -11.21 0.20 0.72
N GLY A 20 -11.11 0.90 1.86
CA GLY A 20 -10.43 0.39 3.06
C GLY A 20 -8.98 0.84 3.20
N GLY A 21 -8.47 1.69 2.27
CA GLY A 21 -7.13 2.27 2.31
C GLY A 21 -6.21 1.73 1.21
N GLY A 22 -5.05 2.35 1.03
CA GLY A 22 -4.13 2.00 -0.06
C GLY A 22 -3.66 0.54 -0.06
N MET A 23 -3.56 -0.09 1.11
CA MET A 23 -3.18 -1.50 1.23
C MET A 23 -4.17 -2.46 0.57
N SER A 24 -5.45 -2.08 0.46
CA SER A 24 -6.46 -2.91 -0.22
C SER A 24 -6.19 -3.07 -1.72
N ALA A 25 -5.56 -2.09 -2.35
CA ALA A 25 -5.18 -2.14 -3.77
C ALA A 25 -3.82 -2.84 -4.02
N PHE A 26 -3.06 -3.19 -2.97
CA PHE A 26 -1.72 -3.72 -3.12
C PHE A 26 -1.67 -5.07 -3.86
N PRO A 27 -2.58 -6.05 -3.62
CA PRO A 27 -2.59 -7.30 -4.37
C PRO A 27 -2.79 -7.07 -5.87
N GLU A 28 -3.73 -6.21 -6.24
CA GLU A 28 -4.00 -5.87 -7.63
C GLU A 28 -2.86 -5.05 -8.25
N MET A 29 -2.25 -4.15 -7.48
CA MET A 29 -1.05 -3.44 -7.90
C MET A 29 0.08 -4.43 -8.24
N LYS A 30 0.31 -5.47 -7.41
CA LYS A 30 1.26 -6.55 -7.70
C LYS A 30 0.88 -7.27 -8.99
N THR A 31 -0.37 -7.66 -9.15
CA THR A 31 -0.85 -8.34 -10.37
C THR A 31 -0.59 -7.50 -11.61
N LEU A 32 -0.98 -6.23 -11.60
CA LEU A 32 -0.82 -5.38 -12.77
C LEU A 32 0.64 -5.02 -13.03
N THR A 33 1.40 -4.55 -12.02
CA THR A 33 2.76 -4.03 -12.26
C THR A 33 3.80 -5.14 -12.44
N VAL A 34 3.59 -6.32 -11.86
CA VAL A 34 4.54 -7.44 -11.90
C VAL A 34 4.10 -8.51 -12.88
N ASP A 35 2.86 -9.01 -12.76
CA ASP A 35 2.45 -10.20 -13.49
C ASP A 35 1.92 -9.90 -14.90
N VAL A 36 1.22 -8.76 -15.10
CA VAL A 36 0.59 -8.41 -16.38
C VAL A 36 1.50 -7.55 -17.26
N TYR A 37 1.92 -6.41 -16.73
CA TYR A 37 2.72 -5.45 -17.50
C TYR A 37 4.22 -5.66 -17.38
N HIS A 38 4.69 -6.48 -16.43
CA HIS A 38 6.11 -6.76 -16.18
C HIS A 38 6.98 -5.49 -16.04
N TRP A 39 6.41 -4.43 -15.47
CA TRP A 39 7.14 -3.17 -15.24
C TRP A 39 8.15 -3.30 -14.09
N LEU A 40 7.85 -4.19 -13.15
CA LEU A 40 8.64 -4.43 -11.94
C LEU A 40 8.76 -5.93 -11.69
N THR A 41 9.80 -6.30 -10.96
CA THR A 41 9.84 -7.59 -10.25
C THR A 41 9.15 -7.47 -8.90
N PHE A 42 8.69 -8.59 -8.33
CA PHE A 42 8.05 -8.55 -7.02
C PHE A 42 8.95 -8.01 -5.90
N PRO A 43 10.26 -8.36 -5.82
CA PRO A 43 11.18 -7.73 -4.87
C PRO A 43 11.29 -6.21 -5.05
N GLN A 44 11.32 -5.71 -6.28
CA GLN A 44 11.35 -4.26 -6.53
C GLN A 44 10.07 -3.57 -6.02
N LEU A 45 8.91 -4.17 -6.22
CA LEU A 45 7.65 -3.64 -5.69
C LEU A 45 7.69 -3.54 -4.15
N ILE A 46 8.24 -4.56 -3.47
CA ILE A 46 8.43 -4.54 -2.02
C ILE A 46 9.42 -3.46 -1.58
N HIS A 47 10.50 -3.24 -2.34
CA HIS A 47 11.44 -2.15 -2.06
C HIS A 47 10.77 -0.79 -2.18
N PHE A 48 10.00 -0.53 -3.23
CA PHE A 48 9.25 0.72 -3.38
C PHE A 48 8.23 0.92 -2.26
N PHE A 49 7.55 -0.17 -1.85
CA PHE A 49 6.66 -0.12 -0.69
C PHE A 49 7.42 0.28 0.59
N SER A 50 8.55 -0.34 0.85
CA SER A 50 9.37 -0.06 2.04
C SER A 50 9.87 1.38 2.05
N VAL A 51 10.37 1.88 0.91
CA VAL A 51 10.79 3.28 0.76
C VAL A 51 9.62 4.24 0.96
N GLY A 52 8.45 3.91 0.42
CA GLY A 52 7.22 4.69 0.59
C GLY A 52 6.76 4.79 2.04
N GLN A 53 7.05 3.78 2.89
CA GLN A 53 6.75 3.83 4.32
C GLN A 53 7.71 4.73 5.11
N LEU A 54 8.92 4.96 4.60
CA LEU A 54 9.91 5.85 5.21
C LEU A 54 9.71 7.31 4.80
N ALA A 55 9.09 7.55 3.65
CA ALA A 55 8.86 8.89 3.16
C ALA A 55 7.74 9.59 3.97
N PRO A 56 7.93 10.86 4.35
CA PRO A 56 6.86 11.63 4.98
C PRO A 56 5.74 11.87 3.96
N GLY A 57 4.50 11.45 4.29
CA GLY A 57 3.35 11.62 3.41
C GLY A 57 2.34 10.48 3.46
N PRO A 58 1.41 10.43 2.50
CA PRO A 58 0.47 9.32 2.39
C PRO A 58 1.19 7.98 2.19
N ASN A 59 0.71 6.92 2.86
CA ASN A 59 1.32 5.58 2.81
C ASN A 59 1.56 5.02 1.40
N MET A 60 0.84 5.53 0.40
CA MET A 60 0.96 5.08 -0.99
C MET A 60 1.84 5.98 -1.86
N MET A 61 2.74 6.79 -1.26
CA MET A 61 3.72 7.56 -2.03
C MET A 61 4.67 6.69 -2.86
N MET A 62 4.73 5.39 -2.58
CA MET A 62 5.42 4.43 -3.44
C MET A 62 4.99 4.50 -4.91
N VAL A 63 3.75 4.90 -5.20
CA VAL A 63 3.27 5.02 -6.59
C VAL A 63 4.03 6.07 -7.37
N ALA A 64 4.53 7.13 -6.70
CA ALA A 64 5.40 8.12 -7.32
C ALA A 64 6.73 7.50 -7.76
N ALA A 65 7.35 6.69 -6.89
CA ALA A 65 8.60 6.00 -7.20
C ALA A 65 8.42 4.97 -8.34
N ILE A 66 7.28 4.27 -8.36
CA ILE A 66 6.94 3.36 -9.46
C ILE A 66 6.78 4.15 -10.77
N GLY A 67 6.07 5.27 -10.74
CA GLY A 67 5.88 6.14 -11.90
C GLY A 67 7.20 6.69 -12.45
N GLU A 68 8.09 7.10 -11.55
CA GLU A 68 9.44 7.57 -11.90
C GLU A 68 10.29 6.46 -12.53
N TRP A 69 10.25 5.27 -11.96
CA TRP A 69 10.95 4.11 -12.49
C TRP A 69 10.55 3.77 -13.92
N ILE A 70 9.25 3.88 -14.25
CA ILE A 70 8.71 3.46 -15.56
C ILE A 70 8.85 4.56 -16.61
N ALA A 71 8.63 5.82 -16.25
CA ALA A 71 8.52 6.92 -17.21
C ALA A 71 9.20 8.23 -16.76
N GLY A 72 10.12 8.16 -15.79
CA GLY A 72 10.87 9.30 -15.28
C GLY A 72 9.99 10.27 -14.45
N PRO A 73 10.48 11.50 -14.18
CA PRO A 73 9.81 12.46 -13.32
C PRO A 73 8.38 12.81 -13.78
N LEU A 74 8.14 12.83 -15.09
CA LEU A 74 6.79 13.02 -15.65
C LEU A 74 5.88 11.84 -15.30
N GLY A 75 6.43 10.59 -15.32
CA GLY A 75 5.73 9.39 -14.90
C GLY A 75 5.33 9.45 -13.43
N ALA A 76 6.22 9.91 -12.55
CA ALA A 76 5.92 10.12 -11.14
C ALA A 76 4.72 11.05 -10.93
N LEU A 77 4.76 12.22 -11.57
CA LEU A 77 3.70 13.22 -11.46
C LEU A 77 2.35 12.68 -11.98
N VAL A 78 2.36 12.08 -13.15
CA VAL A 78 1.16 11.54 -13.79
C VAL A 78 0.55 10.40 -12.97
N VAL A 79 1.37 9.49 -12.45
CA VAL A 79 0.90 8.37 -11.62
C VAL A 79 0.32 8.85 -10.30
N VAL A 80 0.95 9.83 -9.64
CA VAL A 80 0.41 10.42 -8.41
C VAL A 80 -0.98 11.04 -8.66
N ILE A 81 -1.12 11.83 -9.72
CA ILE A 81 -2.41 12.43 -10.06
C ILE A 81 -3.43 11.32 -10.39
N ALA A 82 -3.08 10.36 -11.24
CA ALA A 82 -3.97 9.29 -11.64
C ALA A 82 -4.41 8.41 -10.47
N PHE A 83 -3.55 8.21 -9.48
CA PHE A 83 -3.86 7.38 -8.31
C PHE A 83 -4.68 8.13 -7.25
N PHE A 84 -4.36 9.37 -6.95
CA PHE A 84 -5.03 10.09 -5.86
C PHE A 84 -6.27 10.85 -6.30
N LEU A 85 -6.33 11.37 -7.53
CA LEU A 85 -7.42 12.24 -7.98
C LEU A 85 -8.78 11.53 -8.02
N PRO A 86 -8.94 10.33 -8.63
CA PRO A 86 -10.24 9.65 -8.67
C PRO A 86 -10.80 9.37 -7.28
N THR A 87 -9.99 8.83 -6.38
CA THR A 87 -10.40 8.53 -4.99
C THR A 87 -10.71 9.82 -4.22
N ALA A 88 -9.94 10.89 -4.41
CA ALA A 88 -10.20 12.17 -3.76
C ALA A 88 -11.57 12.74 -4.20
N LEU A 89 -11.88 12.71 -5.50
CA LEU A 89 -13.16 13.15 -6.03
C LEU A 89 -14.34 12.33 -5.50
N ILE A 90 -14.19 11.00 -5.48
CA ILE A 90 -15.21 10.09 -4.93
C ILE A 90 -15.40 10.36 -3.44
N THR A 91 -14.31 10.39 -2.67
CA THR A 91 -14.38 10.61 -1.21
C THR A 91 -15.01 11.96 -0.88
N PHE A 92 -14.64 13.02 -1.62
CA PHE A 92 -15.25 14.33 -1.45
C PHE A 92 -16.77 14.31 -1.74
N SER A 93 -17.15 13.67 -2.85
CA SER A 93 -18.56 13.56 -3.27
C SER A 93 -19.38 12.73 -2.29
N VAL A 94 -18.86 11.56 -1.89
CA VAL A 94 -19.48 10.69 -0.88
C VAL A 94 -19.56 11.39 0.46
N GLY A 95 -18.50 12.07 0.92
CA GLY A 95 -18.51 12.81 2.18
C GLY A 95 -19.56 13.90 2.20
N ARG A 96 -19.73 14.62 1.09
CA ARG A 96 -20.76 15.64 0.95
C ARG A 96 -22.18 15.06 0.99
N LEU A 97 -22.39 13.92 0.32
CA LEU A 97 -23.66 13.19 0.35
C LEU A 97 -23.93 12.63 1.74
N TRP A 98 -22.91 12.08 2.40
CA TRP A 98 -23.00 11.50 3.74
C TRP A 98 -23.44 12.50 4.80
N ASN A 99 -22.96 13.74 4.71
CA ASN A 99 -23.40 14.82 5.59
C ASN A 99 -24.86 15.23 5.35
N ARG A 100 -25.35 15.13 4.10
CA ARG A 100 -26.76 15.39 3.79
C ARG A 100 -27.72 14.29 4.26
N LEU A 101 -27.20 13.08 4.47
CA LEU A 101 -27.94 11.91 4.94
C LEU A 101 -27.85 11.76 6.48
N GLU A 102 -27.56 12.84 7.19
CA GLU A 102 -27.55 12.85 8.65
C GLU A 102 -28.97 12.53 9.16
N GLY A 103 -29.10 11.48 10.02
CA GLY A 103 -30.41 10.97 10.48
C GLY A 103 -31.02 9.85 9.63
N TRP A 104 -30.41 9.49 8.48
CA TRP A 104 -30.92 8.39 7.68
C TRP A 104 -30.58 7.02 8.31
N PRO A 105 -31.59 6.15 8.58
CA PRO A 105 -31.38 4.93 9.36
C PRO A 105 -30.42 3.90 8.67
N TRP A 106 -30.34 3.94 7.34
CA TRP A 106 -29.50 3.04 6.57
C TRP A 106 -28.00 3.41 6.60
N ARG A 107 -27.67 4.62 7.06
CA ARG A 107 -26.29 5.09 7.14
C ARG A 107 -25.41 4.15 7.98
N ASP A 108 -25.88 3.80 9.18
CA ASP A 108 -25.17 2.90 10.09
C ASP A 108 -25.09 1.47 9.55
N VAL A 109 -26.15 1.01 8.88
CA VAL A 109 -26.19 -0.33 8.28
C VAL A 109 -25.15 -0.46 7.17
N ILE A 110 -25.05 0.55 6.27
CA ILE A 110 -24.06 0.59 5.19
C ILE A 110 -22.64 0.63 5.78
N GLN A 111 -22.41 1.48 6.76
CA GLN A 111 -21.10 1.62 7.39
C GLN A 111 -20.64 0.32 8.08
N ARG A 112 -21.54 -0.33 8.81
CA ARG A 112 -21.27 -1.64 9.46
C ARG A 112 -21.07 -2.75 8.43
N GLY A 113 -21.77 -2.72 7.30
CA GLY A 113 -21.61 -3.68 6.22
C GLY A 113 -20.30 -3.54 5.47
N LEU A 114 -19.76 -2.31 5.31
CA LEU A 114 -18.51 -2.04 4.63
C LEU A 114 -17.27 -2.36 5.48
N ALA A 115 -17.39 -2.30 6.82
CA ALA A 115 -16.25 -2.50 7.72
C ALA A 115 -15.58 -3.87 7.56
N PRO A 116 -16.28 -5.03 7.53
CA PRO A 116 -15.63 -6.32 7.35
C PRO A 116 -14.99 -6.47 5.96
N VAL A 117 -15.54 -5.85 4.93
CA VAL A 117 -14.96 -5.84 3.58
C VAL A 117 -13.62 -5.10 3.59
N ALA A 118 -13.58 -3.91 4.21
CA ALA A 118 -12.35 -3.14 4.35
C ALA A 118 -11.27 -3.91 5.12
N ILE A 119 -11.64 -4.59 6.22
CA ILE A 119 -10.72 -5.42 7.01
C ILE A 119 -10.18 -6.59 6.16
N GLY A 120 -11.04 -7.27 5.42
CA GLY A 120 -10.64 -8.38 4.55
C GLY A 120 -9.65 -7.96 3.46
N LEU A 121 -9.90 -6.82 2.82
CA LEU A 121 -9.01 -6.25 1.80
C LEU A 121 -7.65 -5.82 2.40
N LEU A 122 -7.66 -5.21 3.58
CA LEU A 122 -6.45 -4.82 4.30
C LEU A 122 -5.60 -6.04 4.69
N LEU A 123 -6.24 -7.11 5.17
CA LEU A 123 -5.56 -8.38 5.43
C LEU A 123 -4.97 -9.00 4.17
N SER A 124 -5.69 -8.98 3.05
CA SER A 124 -5.20 -9.47 1.76
C SER A 124 -3.95 -8.71 1.29
N GLY A 125 -3.97 -7.38 1.40
CA GLY A 125 -2.82 -6.53 1.11
C GLY A 125 -1.62 -6.85 2.01
N SER A 126 -1.86 -6.97 3.31
CA SER A 126 -0.82 -7.31 4.29
C SER A 126 -0.19 -8.68 4.03
N LEU A 127 -1.00 -9.68 3.66
CA LEU A 127 -0.52 -11.00 3.27
C LEU A 127 0.31 -10.96 1.99
N THR A 128 -0.06 -10.13 1.02
CA THR A 128 0.70 -9.97 -0.22
C THR A 128 2.07 -9.35 0.06
N VAL A 129 2.14 -8.32 0.89
CA VAL A 129 3.42 -7.74 1.34
C VAL A 129 4.24 -8.77 2.11
N ALA A 130 3.62 -9.50 3.04
CA ALA A 130 4.32 -10.54 3.82
C ALA A 130 4.94 -11.61 2.93
N LYS A 131 4.24 -12.07 1.88
CA LYS A 131 4.78 -13.04 0.91
C LYS A 131 6.01 -12.52 0.16
N GLY A 132 6.11 -11.22 -0.08
CA GLY A 132 7.26 -10.62 -0.75
C GLY A 132 8.39 -10.21 0.20
N ALA A 133 8.07 -9.86 1.44
CA ALA A 133 9.04 -9.41 2.43
C ALA A 133 9.69 -10.57 3.20
N VAL A 134 8.93 -11.67 3.43
CA VAL A 134 9.41 -12.84 4.16
C VAL A 134 10.09 -13.80 3.17
N THR A 135 11.38 -13.57 2.95
CA THR A 135 12.18 -14.36 1.98
C THR A 135 13.01 -15.48 2.63
N GLY A 136 13.03 -15.56 3.96
CA GLY A 136 13.81 -16.56 4.65
C GLY A 136 13.43 -16.73 6.12
N TRP A 137 14.05 -17.70 6.77
CA TRP A 137 13.81 -18.03 8.19
C TRP A 137 14.01 -16.85 9.13
N LEU A 138 15.05 -16.03 8.91
CA LEU A 138 15.33 -14.87 9.75
C LEU A 138 14.24 -13.81 9.65
N THR A 139 13.82 -13.47 8.42
CA THR A 139 12.75 -12.50 8.18
C THR A 139 11.41 -12.99 8.72
N ALA A 140 11.15 -14.30 8.65
CA ALA A 140 9.98 -14.91 9.27
C ALA A 140 10.01 -14.78 10.81
N PHE A 141 11.15 -15.06 11.43
CA PHE A 141 11.32 -14.94 12.87
C PHE A 141 11.15 -13.48 13.34
N ILE A 142 11.76 -12.53 12.64
CA ILE A 142 11.61 -11.09 12.93
C ILE A 142 10.14 -10.68 12.83
N ALA A 143 9.44 -11.09 11.78
CA ALA A 143 8.03 -10.75 11.57
C ALA A 143 7.15 -11.29 12.72
N VAL A 144 7.33 -12.54 13.12
CA VAL A 144 6.57 -13.15 14.21
C VAL A 144 6.91 -12.49 15.55
N ALA A 145 8.20 -12.23 15.81
CA ALA A 145 8.64 -11.58 17.05
C ALA A 145 8.06 -10.16 17.18
N VAL A 146 8.15 -9.35 16.11
CA VAL A 146 7.60 -7.99 16.08
C VAL A 146 6.08 -8.03 16.26
N PHE A 147 5.39 -8.93 15.57
CA PHE A 147 3.95 -9.09 15.71
C PHE A 147 3.56 -9.47 17.14
N GLY A 148 4.25 -10.44 17.75
CA GLY A 148 4.01 -10.82 19.14
C GLY A 148 4.29 -9.72 20.16
N LEU A 149 5.34 -8.91 19.93
CA LEU A 149 5.65 -7.73 20.75
C LEU A 149 4.56 -6.66 20.65
N LEU A 150 4.07 -6.39 19.43
CA LEU A 150 2.99 -5.41 19.22
C LEU A 150 1.68 -5.83 19.90
N LEU A 151 1.40 -7.13 19.95
CA LEU A 151 0.20 -7.64 20.65
C LEU A 151 0.29 -7.52 22.17
N ARG A 152 1.49 -7.65 22.74
CA ARG A 152 1.70 -7.70 24.20
C ARG A 152 2.17 -6.39 24.82
N THR A 153 2.70 -5.47 24.02
CA THR A 153 3.31 -4.24 24.51
C THR A 153 2.71 -3.03 23.81
N ARG A 154 2.80 -1.86 24.47
CA ARG A 154 2.43 -0.57 23.87
C ARG A 154 3.64 0.17 23.30
N ILE A 155 4.66 -0.57 22.86
CA ILE A 155 5.86 0.02 22.26
C ILE A 155 5.47 0.72 20.95
N ASN A 156 6.06 1.88 20.71
CA ASN A 156 5.85 2.60 19.46
C ASN A 156 6.31 1.73 18.27
N PRO A 157 5.43 1.45 17.29
CA PRO A 157 5.78 0.63 16.13
C PRO A 157 7.02 1.10 15.37
N ALA A 158 7.30 2.41 15.36
CA ALA A 158 8.49 2.96 14.72
C ALA A 158 9.79 2.37 15.31
N ILE A 159 9.86 2.20 16.64
CA ILE A 159 11.05 1.63 17.30
C ILE A 159 11.28 0.19 16.83
N LEU A 160 10.22 -0.59 16.69
CA LEU A 160 10.29 -1.99 16.22
C LEU A 160 10.71 -2.06 14.75
N ILE A 161 10.22 -1.13 13.92
CA ILE A 161 10.61 -1.05 12.50
C ILE A 161 12.10 -0.72 12.38
N PHE A 162 12.60 0.31 13.09
CA PHE A 162 14.02 0.66 13.07
C PHE A 162 14.90 -0.45 13.65
N GLY A 163 14.48 -1.05 14.78
CA GLY A 163 15.21 -2.15 15.40
C GLY A 163 15.31 -3.39 14.49
N SER A 164 14.21 -3.79 13.86
CA SER A 164 14.22 -4.90 12.92
C SER A 164 15.04 -4.61 11.65
N GLY A 165 15.00 -3.35 11.18
CA GLY A 165 15.83 -2.89 10.06
C GLY A 165 17.32 -2.97 10.37
N LEU A 166 17.76 -2.56 11.57
CA LEU A 166 19.14 -2.68 12.02
C LEU A 166 19.59 -4.15 12.10
N ILE A 167 18.77 -5.04 12.66
CA ILE A 167 19.07 -6.48 12.71
C ILE A 167 19.24 -7.04 11.29
N GLY A 168 18.34 -6.66 10.37
CA GLY A 168 18.45 -7.06 8.96
C GLY A 168 19.73 -6.57 8.30
N LEU A 169 20.16 -5.33 8.58
CA LEU A 169 21.37 -4.74 8.05
C LEU A 169 22.62 -5.49 8.55
N PHE A 170 22.72 -5.76 9.86
CA PHE A 170 23.85 -6.50 10.43
C PHE A 170 23.97 -7.91 9.83
N THR A 171 22.87 -8.62 9.70
CA THR A 171 22.88 -9.97 9.12
C THR A 171 23.16 -9.99 7.61
N TYR A 172 22.92 -8.89 6.90
CA TYR A 172 23.31 -8.73 5.51
C TYR A 172 24.82 -8.47 5.37
N LEU A 173 25.38 -7.63 6.25
CA LEU A 173 26.82 -7.31 6.27
C LEU A 173 27.68 -8.52 6.63
N ASP A 174 27.19 -9.41 7.51
CA ASP A 174 27.88 -10.66 7.86
C ASP A 174 27.92 -11.71 6.72
N ARG A 175 27.15 -11.48 5.64
CA ARG A 175 27.12 -12.36 4.47
C ARG A 175 27.91 -11.85 3.25
N LEU A 176 28.49 -10.62 3.34
CA LEU A 176 29.38 -10.02 2.35
C LEU A 176 30.85 -10.33 2.68
#